data_2d04c16b29c2e9c8021e252f7adc3d4f
#
_entry.id   2d04c16b29c2e9c8021e252f7adc3d4f
#
_cell.length_a   1.000
_cell.length_b   1.000
_cell.length_c   1.000
_cell.angle_alpha   90.00
_cell.angle_beta   90.00
_cell.angle_gamma   90.00
#
_symmetry.space_group_name_H-M   'P 1'
#
loop_
_entity.id
_entity.type
_entity.pdbx_description
1 polymer ?
#
loop_
_entity_poly.entity_id
_entity_poly.type
_entity_poly.pdbx_seq_one_letter_code
_entity_poly.pdbx_strand_id
1 'polypeptide(L)'
;MPTNLWLIRHAIVAENERATLYGVRDVQLCPDSLVAQVPMYQALAARLPRPATWICTPLSRTRRTAEAIFKAGYPAQDLAVEPDLIEQDLGDYQGLRHAALPPLLSTPAHPFWPLAADERPPNGESMAEVLVRVGAALERLAEQFHGRDVVIVSHGGAIRAAVAHAMDIDARRSLHLSVYNLSLTQLERLPEGWRVVSVNESPGFEDQIG
;
A
#
# COMPACT_ATOMS: atom_id res chain seq x y z
N MET A 1 16.47 -15.54 -11.86
CA MET A 1 16.39 -14.08 -11.66
C MET A 1 15.36 -13.81 -10.57
N PRO A 2 15.53 -12.80 -9.71
CA PRO A 2 14.54 -12.48 -8.68
C PRO A 2 13.24 -11.98 -9.31
N THR A 3 12.13 -12.19 -8.62
CA THR A 3 10.88 -11.47 -8.89
C THR A 3 10.86 -10.20 -8.07
N ASN A 4 10.71 -9.06 -8.71
CA ASN A 4 10.71 -7.77 -8.02
C ASN A 4 9.28 -7.25 -7.89
N LEU A 5 8.87 -6.91 -6.66
CA LEU A 5 7.59 -6.28 -6.37
C LEU A 5 7.84 -4.82 -5.96
N TRP A 6 7.30 -3.89 -6.74
CA TRP A 6 7.39 -2.44 -6.56
C TRP A 6 6.06 -1.93 -6.05
N LEU A 7 5.93 -1.78 -4.73
CA LEU A 7 4.68 -1.40 -4.08
C LEU A 7 4.61 0.12 -3.90
N ILE A 8 3.52 0.72 -4.36
CA ILE A 8 3.26 2.16 -4.27
C ILE A 8 1.99 2.36 -3.45
N ARG A 9 2.06 3.18 -2.39
CA ARG A 9 0.83 3.59 -1.71
C ARG A 9 0.07 4.59 -2.57
N HIS A 10 -1.24 4.39 -2.72
CA HIS A 10 -2.11 5.32 -3.46
C HIS A 10 -1.92 6.78 -3.04
N ALA A 11 -2.28 7.71 -3.93
CA ALA A 11 -2.21 9.16 -3.70
C ALA A 11 -3.14 9.62 -2.55
N ILE A 12 -3.01 10.88 -2.15
CA ILE A 12 -3.77 11.48 -1.05
C ILE A 12 -5.27 11.46 -1.37
N VAL A 13 -6.08 10.95 -0.45
CA VAL A 13 -7.55 11.00 -0.54
C VAL A 13 -8.09 12.37 -0.11
N ALA A 14 -9.32 12.67 -0.51
CA ALA A 14 -10.00 13.93 -0.21
C ALA A 14 -10.03 14.20 1.31
N GLU A 15 -9.98 15.46 1.71
CA GLU A 15 -9.84 15.88 3.11
C GLU A 15 -11.02 15.42 3.98
N ASN A 16 -12.24 15.54 3.46
CA ASN A 16 -13.43 15.06 4.13
C ASN A 16 -13.40 13.55 4.43
N GLU A 17 -12.78 12.76 3.54
CA GLU A 17 -12.64 11.32 3.72
C GLU A 17 -11.57 10.99 4.78
N ARG A 18 -10.47 11.76 4.83
CA ARG A 18 -9.39 11.59 5.83
C ARG A 18 -9.84 11.88 7.26
N ALA A 19 -10.94 12.59 7.44
CA ALA A 19 -11.52 12.86 8.75
C ALA A 19 -12.14 11.63 9.42
N THR A 20 -12.33 10.56 8.66
CA THR A 20 -12.96 9.31 9.09
C THR A 20 -12.10 8.09 8.79
N LEU A 21 -12.41 6.99 9.43
CA LEU A 21 -11.85 5.68 9.12
C LEU A 21 -12.49 5.18 7.82
N TYR A 22 -11.71 5.03 6.75
CA TYR A 22 -12.28 4.62 5.46
C TYR A 22 -11.96 3.17 5.03
N GLY A 23 -10.86 2.56 5.51
CA GLY A 23 -10.54 1.16 5.23
C GLY A 23 -10.76 0.75 3.78
N VAL A 24 -11.67 -0.19 3.54
CA VAL A 24 -12.04 -0.69 2.20
C VAL A 24 -13.15 0.13 1.52
N ARG A 25 -13.66 1.19 2.13
CA ARG A 25 -14.58 2.10 1.42
C ARG A 25 -13.87 2.73 0.22
N ASP A 26 -14.59 2.83 -0.90
CA ASP A 26 -14.05 3.42 -2.12
C ASP A 26 -14.15 4.95 -2.10
N VAL A 27 -13.19 5.57 -1.43
CA VAL A 27 -13.08 7.04 -1.26
C VAL A 27 -12.31 7.68 -2.41
N GLN A 28 -12.63 8.96 -2.68
CA GLN A 28 -12.04 9.71 -3.78
C GLN A 28 -10.65 10.26 -3.45
N LEU A 29 -9.78 10.36 -4.46
CA LEU A 29 -8.53 11.10 -4.34
C LEU A 29 -8.78 12.61 -4.25
N CYS A 30 -7.89 13.33 -3.57
CA CYS A 30 -7.92 14.79 -3.48
C CYS A 30 -7.53 15.42 -4.83
N PRO A 31 -8.44 16.17 -5.49
CA PRO A 31 -8.14 16.78 -6.80
C PRO A 31 -6.93 17.73 -6.76
N ASP A 32 -6.83 18.55 -5.72
CA ASP A 32 -5.74 19.52 -5.56
C ASP A 32 -4.40 18.81 -5.37
N SER A 33 -4.38 17.72 -4.57
CA SER A 33 -3.18 16.91 -4.39
C SER A 33 -2.76 16.19 -5.67
N LEU A 34 -3.70 15.75 -6.51
CA LEU A 34 -3.37 15.16 -7.81
C LEU A 34 -2.60 16.13 -8.70
N VAL A 35 -2.95 17.42 -8.66
CA VAL A 35 -2.25 18.46 -9.40
C VAL A 35 -0.91 18.82 -8.74
N ALA A 36 -0.92 19.06 -7.42
CA ALA A 36 0.27 19.47 -6.68
C ALA A 36 1.38 18.40 -6.68
N GLN A 37 1.03 17.12 -6.76
CA GLN A 37 1.97 16.00 -6.71
C GLN A 37 2.44 15.52 -8.09
N VAL A 38 2.19 16.24 -9.17
CA VAL A 38 2.69 15.88 -10.52
C VAL A 38 4.20 15.59 -10.54
N PRO A 39 5.08 16.34 -9.86
CA PRO A 39 6.50 16.00 -9.82
C PRO A 39 6.79 14.62 -9.21
N MET A 40 6.03 14.20 -8.20
CA MET A 40 6.17 12.84 -7.61
C MET A 40 5.74 11.75 -8.59
N TYR A 41 4.65 11.95 -9.34
CA TYR A 41 4.25 11.00 -10.39
C TYR A 41 5.29 10.90 -11.50
N GLN A 42 5.91 12.02 -11.88
CA GLN A 42 7.01 12.04 -12.86
C GLN A 42 8.24 11.28 -12.37
N ALA A 43 8.62 11.49 -11.11
CA ALA A 43 9.72 10.75 -10.47
C ALA A 43 9.44 9.26 -10.39
N LEU A 44 8.22 8.85 -10.00
CA LEU A 44 7.79 7.44 -10.06
C LEU A 44 7.85 6.90 -11.49
N ALA A 45 7.33 7.64 -12.48
CA ALA A 45 7.37 7.22 -13.87
C ALA A 45 8.80 7.00 -14.40
N ALA A 46 9.77 7.81 -13.95
CA ALA A 46 11.17 7.68 -14.31
C ALA A 46 11.87 6.51 -13.58
N ARG A 47 11.53 6.29 -12.30
CA ARG A 47 12.17 5.30 -11.41
C ARG A 47 11.71 3.86 -11.65
N LEU A 48 10.45 3.66 -12.06
CA LEU A 48 9.84 2.33 -12.16
C LEU A 48 10.39 1.53 -13.35
N PRO A 49 10.54 0.20 -13.21
CA PRO A 49 11.14 -0.66 -14.22
C PRO A 49 10.27 -0.75 -15.49
N ARG A 50 10.95 -0.99 -16.63
CA ARG A 50 10.33 -1.21 -17.94
C ARG A 50 11.01 -2.37 -18.65
N PRO A 51 10.29 -3.43 -19.07
CA PRO A 51 8.84 -3.64 -18.90
C PRO A 51 8.46 -4.05 -17.48
N ALA A 52 7.21 -3.81 -17.07
CA ALA A 52 6.65 -4.32 -15.83
C ALA A 52 5.17 -4.66 -15.99
N THR A 53 4.70 -5.64 -15.23
CA THR A 53 3.27 -5.91 -15.09
C THR A 53 2.68 -4.97 -14.05
N TRP A 54 1.51 -4.37 -14.33
CA TRP A 54 0.86 -3.45 -13.41
C TRP A 54 -0.36 -4.07 -12.75
N ILE A 55 -0.45 -3.91 -11.44
CA ILE A 55 -1.53 -4.42 -10.59
C ILE A 55 -2.07 -3.28 -9.74
N CYS A 56 -3.38 -3.25 -9.55
CA CYS A 56 -4.06 -2.40 -8.58
C CYS A 56 -5.02 -3.24 -7.73
N THR A 57 -5.58 -2.64 -6.69
CA THR A 57 -6.66 -3.25 -5.91
C THR A 57 -8.02 -2.89 -6.52
N PRO A 58 -9.14 -3.49 -6.06
CA PRO A 58 -10.48 -3.11 -6.53
C PRO A 58 -10.84 -1.64 -6.27
N LEU A 59 -10.16 -0.96 -5.33
CA LEU A 59 -10.50 0.41 -4.93
C LEU A 59 -10.01 1.44 -5.95
N SER A 60 -10.91 2.34 -6.36
CA SER A 60 -10.67 3.33 -7.43
C SER A 60 -9.43 4.19 -7.19
N ARG A 61 -9.10 4.50 -5.94
CA ARG A 61 -7.92 5.31 -5.58
C ARG A 61 -6.59 4.70 -6.03
N THR A 62 -6.48 3.36 -6.09
CA THR A 62 -5.26 2.71 -6.58
C THR A 62 -5.15 2.77 -8.10
N ARG A 63 -6.25 2.51 -8.81
CA ARG A 63 -6.33 2.65 -10.26
C ARG A 63 -6.03 4.07 -10.71
N ARG A 64 -6.67 5.07 -10.09
CA ARG A 64 -6.46 6.49 -10.40
C ARG A 64 -5.03 6.95 -10.14
N THR A 65 -4.37 6.38 -9.12
CA THR A 65 -2.95 6.65 -8.87
C THR A 65 -2.06 6.09 -9.99
N ALA A 66 -2.30 4.85 -10.43
CA ALA A 66 -1.59 4.26 -11.58
C ALA A 66 -1.79 5.11 -12.86
N GLU A 67 -3.02 5.50 -13.15
CA GLU A 67 -3.34 6.35 -14.29
C GLU A 67 -2.64 7.72 -14.24
N ALA A 68 -2.47 8.30 -13.03
CA ALA A 68 -1.71 9.54 -12.85
C ALA A 68 -0.21 9.36 -13.17
N ILE A 69 0.37 8.22 -12.78
CA ILE A 69 1.76 7.87 -13.12
C ILE A 69 1.91 7.67 -14.64
N PHE A 70 0.93 7.04 -15.31
CA PHE A 70 0.94 6.89 -16.76
C PHE A 70 0.88 8.26 -17.46
N LYS A 71 -0.01 9.14 -17.02
CA LYS A 71 -0.09 10.51 -17.55
C LYS A 71 1.17 11.32 -17.33
N ALA A 72 1.94 11.00 -16.28
CA ALA A 72 3.18 11.68 -15.93
C ALA A 72 4.42 11.16 -16.70
N GLY A 73 4.27 10.16 -17.58
CA GLY A 73 5.33 9.72 -18.50
C GLY A 73 5.68 8.22 -18.45
N TYR A 74 5.03 7.42 -17.61
CA TYR A 74 5.14 5.97 -17.75
C TYR A 74 4.22 5.49 -18.89
N PRO A 75 4.67 4.58 -19.79
CA PRO A 75 3.81 4.04 -20.84
C PRO A 75 2.55 3.41 -20.27
N ALA A 76 1.36 3.76 -20.79
CA ALA A 76 0.12 3.19 -20.32
C ALA A 76 0.11 1.66 -20.41
N GLN A 77 -0.38 1.00 -19.38
CA GLN A 77 -0.45 -0.45 -19.24
C GLN A 77 -1.86 -0.88 -18.87
N ASP A 78 -2.18 -2.14 -19.19
CA ASP A 78 -3.34 -2.79 -18.60
C ASP A 78 -3.12 -3.00 -17.10
N LEU A 79 -4.17 -2.73 -16.32
CA LEU A 79 -4.15 -2.89 -14.87
C LEU A 79 -4.87 -4.18 -14.48
N ALA A 80 -4.11 -5.19 -14.07
CA ALA A 80 -4.69 -6.36 -13.40
C ALA A 80 -5.22 -5.96 -12.00
N VAL A 81 -6.20 -6.68 -11.49
CA VAL A 81 -6.78 -6.44 -10.17
C VAL A 81 -6.43 -7.57 -9.23
N GLU A 82 -5.83 -7.25 -8.08
CA GLU A 82 -5.54 -8.21 -7.01
C GLU A 82 -6.32 -7.83 -5.74
N PRO A 83 -7.42 -8.53 -5.45
CA PRO A 83 -8.25 -8.23 -4.29
C PRO A 83 -7.56 -8.45 -2.96
N ASP A 84 -6.65 -9.44 -2.87
CA ASP A 84 -5.96 -9.76 -1.62
C ASP A 84 -4.90 -8.73 -1.21
N LEU A 85 -4.64 -7.70 -2.03
CA LEU A 85 -3.79 -6.56 -1.69
C LEU A 85 -4.59 -5.30 -1.31
N ILE A 86 -5.90 -5.44 -1.03
CA ILE A 86 -6.77 -4.36 -0.56
C ILE A 86 -6.38 -3.89 0.84
N GLU A 87 -6.83 -2.70 1.25
CA GLU A 87 -6.61 -2.14 2.59
C GLU A 87 -7.30 -2.99 3.68
N GLN A 88 -6.94 -2.78 4.94
CA GLN A 88 -7.62 -3.38 6.09
C GLN A 88 -9.11 -3.06 6.05
N ASP A 89 -9.95 -4.09 6.14
CA ASP A 89 -11.38 -3.91 6.34
C ASP A 89 -11.66 -3.54 7.80
N LEU A 90 -12.07 -2.31 8.00
CA LEU A 90 -12.41 -1.79 9.32
C LEU A 90 -13.87 -2.06 9.72
N GLY A 91 -14.60 -2.87 8.94
CA GLY A 91 -15.95 -3.32 9.24
C GLY A 91 -16.87 -2.17 9.66
N ASP A 92 -17.55 -2.35 10.78
CA ASP A 92 -18.51 -1.37 11.32
C ASP A 92 -17.85 -0.07 11.82
N TYR A 93 -16.52 -0.02 11.92
CA TYR A 93 -15.83 1.22 12.28
C TYR A 93 -15.62 2.16 11.08
N GLN A 94 -15.88 1.69 9.87
CA GLN A 94 -15.75 2.51 8.66
C GLN A 94 -16.77 3.66 8.66
N GLY A 95 -16.30 4.87 8.39
CA GLY A 95 -17.09 6.09 8.42
C GLY A 95 -17.12 6.79 9.78
N LEU A 96 -16.64 6.16 10.85
CA LEU A 96 -16.51 6.82 12.14
C LEU A 96 -15.38 7.87 12.09
N ARG A 97 -15.56 8.97 12.79
CA ARG A 97 -14.48 9.92 13.05
C ARG A 97 -13.43 9.27 13.94
N HIS A 98 -12.16 9.58 13.73
CA HIS A 98 -11.05 9.05 14.55
C HIS A 98 -11.27 9.26 16.06
N ALA A 99 -11.82 10.40 16.46
CA ALA A 99 -12.11 10.71 17.87
C ALA A 99 -13.23 9.85 18.50
N ALA A 100 -14.08 9.22 17.68
CA ALA A 100 -15.16 8.36 18.17
C ALA A 100 -14.71 6.90 18.37
N LEU A 101 -13.52 6.53 17.89
CA LEU A 101 -13.05 5.16 17.93
C LEU A 101 -12.60 4.67 19.32
N PRO A 102 -11.83 5.43 20.15
CA PRO A 102 -11.22 4.89 21.37
C PRO A 102 -12.18 4.19 22.34
N PRO A 103 -13.41 4.68 22.58
CA PRO A 103 -14.34 4.00 23.50
C PRO A 103 -14.90 2.67 22.97
N LEU A 104 -14.70 2.35 21.68
CA LEU A 104 -15.19 1.13 21.05
C LEU A 104 -14.15 0.01 21.03
N LEU A 105 -12.88 0.33 21.33
CA LEU A 105 -11.80 -0.62 21.25
C LEU A 105 -11.74 -1.54 22.48
N SER A 106 -11.46 -2.82 22.27
CA SER A 106 -11.22 -3.80 23.35
C SER A 106 -9.86 -3.59 24.00
N THR A 107 -8.88 -3.10 23.24
CA THR A 107 -7.53 -2.82 23.68
C THR A 107 -7.10 -1.43 23.19
N PRO A 108 -6.14 -0.77 23.88
CA PRO A 108 -5.62 0.52 23.40
C PRO A 108 -5.09 0.45 21.99
N ALA A 109 -5.39 1.45 21.18
CA ALA A 109 -4.87 1.57 19.81
C ALA A 109 -3.33 1.54 19.80
N HIS A 110 -2.76 1.09 18.69
CA HIS A 110 -1.32 1.19 18.48
C HIS A 110 -0.92 2.68 18.31
N PRO A 111 0.27 3.13 18.80
CA PRO A 111 0.67 4.54 18.69
C PRO A 111 0.67 5.12 17.26
N PHE A 112 0.81 4.26 16.25
CA PHE A 112 0.91 4.65 14.84
C PHE A 112 -0.19 4.06 13.95
N TRP A 113 -1.24 3.46 14.55
CA TRP A 113 -2.35 2.87 13.81
C TRP A 113 -3.66 3.03 14.61
N PRO A 114 -4.82 3.14 13.95
CA PRO A 114 -6.09 3.35 14.66
C PRO A 114 -6.48 2.24 15.62
N LEU A 115 -6.00 1.00 15.40
CA LEU A 115 -6.31 -0.18 16.20
C LEU A 115 -5.03 -0.85 16.70
N ALA A 116 -5.15 -1.70 17.71
CA ALA A 116 -4.11 -2.69 18.01
C ALA A 116 -4.04 -3.73 16.87
N ALA A 117 -2.89 -4.38 16.70
CA ALA A 117 -2.67 -5.29 15.57
C ALA A 117 -3.64 -6.49 15.57
N ASP A 118 -4.02 -6.97 16.75
CA ASP A 118 -4.94 -8.11 16.95
C ASP A 118 -6.40 -7.66 17.13
N GLU A 119 -6.67 -6.35 17.21
CA GLU A 119 -8.02 -5.82 17.33
C GLU A 119 -8.78 -6.05 16.02
N ARG A 120 -9.86 -6.82 16.10
CA ARG A 120 -10.73 -7.09 14.97
C ARG A 120 -12.01 -6.28 15.09
N PRO A 121 -12.25 -5.30 14.21
CA PRO A 121 -13.53 -4.59 14.15
C PRO A 121 -14.69 -5.57 13.91
N PRO A 122 -15.89 -5.29 14.43
CA PRO A 122 -17.08 -6.06 14.05
C PRO A 122 -17.24 -6.06 12.52
N ASN A 123 -17.48 -7.22 11.94
CA ASN A 123 -17.58 -7.44 10.48
C ASN A 123 -16.36 -7.02 9.65
N GLY A 124 -15.19 -6.85 10.27
CA GLY A 124 -13.93 -6.49 9.63
C GLY A 124 -12.82 -7.51 9.89
N GLU A 125 -11.59 -7.07 9.68
CA GLU A 125 -10.38 -7.87 9.89
C GLU A 125 -9.34 -7.13 10.76
N SER A 126 -8.53 -7.89 11.51
CA SER A 126 -7.36 -7.39 12.23
C SER A 126 -6.16 -7.21 11.28
N MET A 127 -5.13 -6.44 11.71
CA MET A 127 -3.88 -6.37 10.95
C MET A 127 -3.14 -7.71 10.89
N ALA A 128 -3.33 -8.60 11.87
CA ALA A 128 -2.81 -9.96 11.81
C ALA A 128 -3.45 -10.77 10.67
N GLU A 129 -4.75 -10.62 10.44
CA GLU A 129 -5.45 -11.25 9.31
C GLU A 129 -5.03 -10.62 7.96
N VAL A 130 -4.83 -9.29 7.91
CA VAL A 130 -4.25 -8.62 6.73
C VAL A 130 -2.87 -9.20 6.40
N LEU A 131 -2.01 -9.42 7.40
CA LEU A 131 -0.67 -10.00 7.20
C LEU A 131 -0.75 -11.40 6.54
N VAL A 132 -1.65 -12.24 7.00
CA VAL A 132 -1.85 -13.59 6.43
C VAL A 132 -2.31 -13.51 4.98
N ARG A 133 -3.34 -12.70 4.70
CA ARG A 133 -3.93 -12.53 3.37
C ARG A 133 -2.91 -11.96 2.37
N VAL A 134 -2.26 -10.87 2.75
CA VAL A 134 -1.26 -10.20 1.92
C VAL A 134 -0.04 -11.11 1.69
N GLY A 135 0.45 -11.81 2.72
CA GLY A 135 1.55 -12.75 2.58
C GLY A 135 1.26 -13.84 1.56
N ALA A 136 0.07 -14.46 1.63
CA ALA A 136 -0.37 -15.46 0.64
C ALA A 136 -0.44 -14.88 -0.79
N ALA A 137 -0.91 -13.63 -0.94
CA ALA A 137 -0.95 -12.96 -2.24
C ALA A 137 0.46 -12.71 -2.79
N LEU A 138 1.42 -12.29 -1.95
CA LEU A 138 2.80 -12.06 -2.38
C LEU A 138 3.47 -13.34 -2.88
N GLU A 139 3.32 -14.47 -2.17
CA GLU A 139 3.88 -15.75 -2.62
C GLU A 139 3.29 -16.17 -3.99
N ARG A 140 1.97 -16.07 -4.13
CA ARG A 140 1.28 -16.38 -5.39
C ARG A 140 1.74 -15.48 -6.54
N LEU A 141 1.86 -14.17 -6.32
CA LEU A 141 2.33 -13.22 -7.33
C LEU A 141 3.80 -13.45 -7.68
N ALA A 142 4.65 -13.75 -6.70
CA ALA A 142 6.06 -14.05 -6.93
C ALA A 142 6.27 -15.31 -7.78
N GLU A 143 5.44 -16.33 -7.61
CA GLU A 143 5.43 -17.54 -8.43
C GLU A 143 4.91 -17.25 -9.84
N GLN A 144 3.74 -16.59 -9.95
CA GLN A 144 3.09 -16.26 -11.22
C GLN A 144 3.98 -15.40 -12.13
N PHE A 145 4.72 -14.47 -11.55
CA PHE A 145 5.57 -13.52 -12.27
C PHE A 145 7.06 -13.80 -12.09
N HIS A 146 7.43 -15.07 -11.93
CA HIS A 146 8.81 -15.46 -11.68
C HIS A 146 9.82 -14.77 -12.62
N GLY A 147 10.84 -14.14 -12.03
CA GLY A 147 11.92 -13.46 -12.75
C GLY A 147 11.52 -12.15 -13.44
N ARG A 148 10.36 -11.56 -13.10
CA ARG A 148 9.84 -10.33 -13.71
C ARG A 148 9.64 -9.21 -12.68
N ASP A 149 9.47 -7.98 -13.18
CA ASP A 149 9.09 -6.81 -12.41
C ASP A 149 7.57 -6.66 -12.38
N VAL A 150 7.02 -6.42 -11.18
CA VAL A 150 5.59 -6.19 -10.95
C VAL A 150 5.42 -4.89 -10.17
N VAL A 151 4.72 -3.92 -10.73
CA VAL A 151 4.36 -2.67 -10.06
C VAL A 151 2.96 -2.81 -9.48
N ILE A 152 2.83 -2.55 -8.19
CA ILE A 152 1.59 -2.76 -7.43
C ILE A 152 1.19 -1.46 -6.77
N VAL A 153 0.05 -0.89 -7.13
CA VAL A 153 -0.52 0.24 -6.40
C VAL A 153 -1.50 -0.27 -5.36
N SER A 154 -1.18 -0.04 -4.09
CA SER A 154 -1.90 -0.58 -2.93
C SER A 154 -2.05 0.46 -1.81
N HIS A 155 -2.08 0.05 -0.55
CA HIS A 155 -2.51 0.81 0.62
C HIS A 155 -1.50 0.73 1.76
N GLY A 156 -1.65 1.63 2.73
CA GLY A 156 -0.72 1.73 3.85
C GLY A 156 -0.65 0.48 4.73
N GLY A 157 -1.79 -0.12 5.07
CA GLY A 157 -1.85 -1.35 5.88
C GLY A 157 -1.34 -2.55 5.10
N ALA A 158 -1.79 -2.72 3.85
CA ALA A 158 -1.35 -3.83 3.00
C ALA A 158 0.17 -3.80 2.71
N ILE A 159 0.77 -2.61 2.47
CA ILE A 159 2.22 -2.50 2.25
C ILE A 159 3.00 -2.81 3.54
N ARG A 160 2.51 -2.38 4.72
CA ARG A 160 3.11 -2.78 6.01
C ARG A 160 3.09 -4.29 6.19
N ALA A 161 1.96 -4.93 5.88
CA ALA A 161 1.82 -6.38 5.91
C ALA A 161 2.77 -7.07 4.93
N ALA A 162 2.94 -6.52 3.72
CA ALA A 162 3.88 -7.03 2.72
C ALA A 162 5.33 -7.00 3.23
N VAL A 163 5.77 -5.88 3.83
CA VAL A 163 7.11 -5.78 4.43
C VAL A 163 7.25 -6.73 5.62
N ALA A 164 6.21 -6.84 6.46
CA ALA A 164 6.22 -7.74 7.61
C ALA A 164 6.38 -9.21 7.19
N HIS A 165 5.66 -9.63 6.15
CA HIS A 165 5.81 -10.97 5.57
C HIS A 165 7.22 -11.19 5.05
N ALA A 166 7.77 -10.24 4.29
CA ALA A 166 9.13 -10.35 3.74
C ALA A 166 10.23 -10.37 4.82
N MET A 167 9.99 -9.77 5.99
CA MET A 167 10.93 -9.72 7.12
C MET A 167 10.67 -10.80 8.18
N ASP A 168 9.63 -11.60 8.03
CA ASP A 168 9.16 -12.58 9.04
C ASP A 168 8.94 -11.93 10.43
N ILE A 169 8.27 -10.78 10.44
CA ILE A 169 7.90 -10.07 11.66
C ILE A 169 6.37 -10.07 11.86
N ASP A 170 5.94 -9.94 13.11
CA ASP A 170 4.52 -9.90 13.45
C ASP A 170 3.81 -8.61 13.01
N ALA A 171 2.49 -8.66 12.96
CA ALA A 171 1.65 -7.53 12.56
C ALA A 171 1.84 -6.31 13.47
N ARG A 172 2.09 -6.48 14.77
CA ARG A 172 2.32 -5.37 15.70
C ARG A 172 3.58 -4.59 15.35
N ARG A 173 4.67 -5.31 15.03
CA ARG A 173 5.94 -4.68 14.59
C ARG A 173 5.78 -3.97 13.25
N SER A 174 4.95 -4.50 12.35
CA SER A 174 4.70 -3.87 11.05
C SER A 174 4.11 -2.46 11.17
N LEU A 175 3.31 -2.21 12.21
CA LEU A 175 2.68 -0.90 12.44
C LEU A 175 3.68 0.22 12.80
N HIS A 176 4.92 -0.12 13.14
CA HIS A 176 6.00 0.87 13.32
C HIS A 176 6.59 1.36 11.99
N LEU A 177 6.29 0.71 10.87
CA LEU A 177 6.78 1.14 9.57
C LEU A 177 5.98 2.35 9.07
N SER A 178 6.67 3.38 8.60
CA SER A 178 6.03 4.48 7.87
C SER A 178 5.81 4.06 6.42
N VAL A 179 4.64 4.41 5.87
CA VAL A 179 4.32 4.24 4.45
C VAL A 179 3.53 5.47 4.02
N TYR A 180 4.18 6.45 3.39
CA TYR A 180 3.55 7.70 2.95
C TYR A 180 2.84 7.53 1.60
N ASN A 181 1.87 8.41 1.29
CA ASN A 181 1.25 8.44 -0.03
C ASN A 181 2.30 8.66 -1.11
N LEU A 182 2.21 7.92 -2.22
CA LEU A 182 3.16 7.89 -3.32
C LEU A 182 4.57 7.40 -2.97
N SER A 183 4.81 6.92 -1.74
CA SER A 183 6.09 6.27 -1.44
C SER A 183 6.22 4.94 -2.15
N LEU A 184 7.47 4.57 -2.45
CA LEU A 184 7.85 3.33 -3.09
C LEU A 184 8.48 2.38 -2.07
N THR A 185 8.06 1.12 -2.09
CA THR A 185 8.64 0.02 -1.32
C THR A 185 9.02 -1.08 -2.31
N GLN A 186 10.24 -1.58 -2.25
CA GLN A 186 10.71 -2.63 -3.14
C GLN A 186 11.04 -3.90 -2.37
N LEU A 187 10.43 -5.01 -2.79
CA LEU A 187 10.68 -6.35 -2.29
C LEU A 187 11.18 -7.23 -3.43
N GLU A 188 12.07 -8.17 -3.11
CA GLU A 188 12.55 -9.16 -4.06
C GLU A 188 12.32 -10.57 -3.53
N ARG A 189 11.76 -11.45 -4.35
CA ARG A 189 11.66 -12.87 -4.08
C ARG A 189 12.82 -13.60 -4.74
N LEU A 190 13.69 -14.16 -3.90
CA LEU A 190 14.86 -14.95 -4.26
C LEU A 190 14.59 -16.43 -3.95
N PRO A 191 15.36 -17.39 -4.48
CA PRO A 191 15.24 -18.79 -4.09
C PRO A 191 15.37 -19.03 -2.58
N GLU A 192 16.21 -18.24 -1.91
CA GLU A 192 16.51 -18.34 -0.49
C GLU A 192 15.43 -17.69 0.41
N GLY A 193 14.56 -16.83 -0.16
CA GLY A 193 13.53 -16.12 0.59
C GLY A 193 13.26 -14.72 0.06
N TRP A 194 12.65 -13.89 0.88
CA TRP A 194 12.38 -12.49 0.58
C TRP A 194 13.55 -11.58 0.97
N ARG A 195 13.81 -10.56 0.18
CA ARG A 195 14.70 -9.44 0.51
C ARG A 195 13.92 -8.15 0.44
N VAL A 196 14.02 -7.32 1.49
CA VAL A 196 13.52 -5.95 1.49
C VAL A 196 14.64 -5.05 0.95
N VAL A 197 14.42 -4.43 -0.19
CA VAL A 197 15.40 -3.54 -0.84
C VAL A 197 15.26 -2.12 -0.32
N SER A 198 14.02 -1.61 -0.29
CA SER A 198 13.71 -0.30 0.27
C SER A 198 12.30 -0.28 0.86
N VAL A 199 12.06 0.61 1.82
CA VAL A 199 10.75 0.84 2.43
C VAL A 199 10.48 2.33 2.49
N ASN A 200 9.30 2.76 2.03
CA ASN A 200 8.83 4.15 2.14
C ASN A 200 9.76 5.17 1.47
N GLU A 201 10.41 4.79 0.39
CA GLU A 201 11.25 5.68 -0.40
C GLU A 201 10.38 6.79 -1.01
N SER A 202 10.80 8.05 -0.81
CA SER A 202 10.11 9.20 -1.41
C SER A 202 10.67 9.45 -2.81
N PRO A 203 9.89 9.26 -3.88
CA PRO A 203 10.37 9.53 -5.22
C PRO A 203 10.71 11.04 -5.37
N GLY A 204 11.85 11.34 -5.97
CA GLY A 204 12.30 12.73 -6.22
C GLY A 204 13.20 13.34 -5.14
N PHE A 205 13.61 12.59 -4.10
CA PHE A 205 14.60 13.06 -3.11
C PHE A 205 16.04 12.62 -3.42
N GLU A 206 16.28 11.90 -4.52
CA GLU A 206 17.60 11.34 -4.86
C GLU A 206 18.67 12.42 -5.15
N ASP A 207 18.27 13.66 -5.45
CA ASP A 207 19.20 14.73 -5.82
C ASP A 207 19.70 15.61 -4.65
N GLN A 208 19.37 15.28 -3.39
CA GLN A 208 19.74 16.12 -2.24
C GLN A 208 20.78 15.51 -1.29
N ILE A 209 21.32 14.33 -1.63
CA ILE A 209 22.43 13.72 -0.89
C ILE A 209 23.60 13.56 -1.86
N GLY A 210 24.25 14.63 -2.17
CA GLY A 210 25.52 14.74 -2.86
C GLY A 210 26.58 15.23 -1.91
#